data_3426747c72e456349b220d13812ea034
#
_entry.id   3426747c72e456349b220d13812ea034
#
_cell.length_a   1.000
_cell.length_b   1.000
_cell.length_c   1.000
_cell.angle_alpha   90.00
_cell.angle_beta   90.00
_cell.angle_gamma   90.00
#
_symmetry.space_group_name_H-M   'P 1'
#
loop_
_entity.id
_entity.type
_entity.pdbx_description
1 polymer ?
#
loop_
_entity_poly.entity_id
_entity_poly.type
_entity_poly.pdbx_seq_one_letter_code
_entity_poly.pdbx_strand_id
1 'polypeptide(L)'
;IQFNDKLTCIIGGKSTGKSLLLQNIARAIDNKQVEEKIRISGVQSRKLNDVSVFWKDGDINNNGDFGETHKIVYIPQTYLNRLTDEGEKTSEIDRIIQDIVLLNEKSEIAFKKMENDIKMYKPSLDKKIYDMLQSHSEMITLIQERNEIGTENGIKKEIEKLKKQKEIISKEVSISEEELKKFDKATKEISILESTIKNAIKEIELVSNMPVPIEKTKIVEDFSDDISKNILDFQEEIIRQANEGWNKKKREMVTKLHLAKEDAESKKEAALKIKSELEHKVIENEALIKLSDQIKNEEIKLESVLKATQKCEIKRNEYDMKLDEVSNAINDYREIHNNYVDVVNGNTETNSDGLDFSVGIQFKNDAFCSFIRESINNNSLKKFQITFDDAFNVDKLTKDYLRDIIDKVVNEELKLLKNKTVENVLRDMLSDWYLVSYNVKLENDNINQMSPGKKALVLLKLLISMAESKCPILIDQPEDDLDNRSIFDELIPFIRKKKIERQIIIVTHNANVVLGGDAEEIIVANQEGKNSPNFKFQFEYRSGSIENANVVYEDDGTIRKGILNEKGIQQHICDILEGGEQAFDLRKHKYSI
;
A
#
# COMPACT_ATOMS: atom_id res chain seq x y z
N ILE A 1 5.86 26.71 38.61
CA ILE A 1 5.56 25.36 39.10
C ILE A 1 6.65 24.43 38.58
N GLN A 2 7.20 23.61 39.44
CA GLN A 2 8.16 22.58 39.08
C GLN A 2 7.44 21.22 39.15
N PHE A 3 7.74 20.32 38.24
CA PHE A 3 7.11 18.99 38.16
C PHE A 3 8.13 17.91 38.48
N ASN A 4 7.72 16.91 39.24
CA ASN A 4 8.54 15.72 39.51
C ASN A 4 8.72 14.91 38.20
N ASP A 5 9.83 14.22 38.05
CA ASP A 5 10.16 13.42 36.86
C ASP A 5 9.45 12.05 36.80
N LYS A 6 8.66 11.70 37.81
CA LYS A 6 7.84 10.48 37.86
C LYS A 6 6.35 10.82 37.83
N LEU A 7 5.64 10.71 38.97
CA LEU A 7 4.21 10.99 39.05
C LEU A 7 3.94 12.27 39.80
N THR A 8 3.31 13.24 39.13
CA THR A 8 2.75 14.45 39.71
C THR A 8 1.22 14.39 39.62
N CYS A 9 0.51 14.57 40.72
CA CYS A 9 -0.95 14.68 40.76
C CYS A 9 -1.39 16.12 41.02
N ILE A 10 -2.24 16.68 40.17
CA ILE A 10 -2.86 18.01 40.33
C ILE A 10 -4.26 17.81 40.88
N ILE A 11 -4.52 18.30 42.11
CA ILE A 11 -5.79 18.15 42.81
C ILE A 11 -6.43 19.51 43.10
N GLY A 12 -7.70 19.51 43.41
CA GLY A 12 -8.46 20.73 43.77
C GLY A 12 -9.95 20.56 43.52
N GLY A 13 -10.76 21.48 44.01
CA GLY A 13 -12.21 21.51 43.80
C GLY A 13 -12.59 21.71 42.33
N LYS A 14 -13.89 21.70 42.02
CA LYS A 14 -14.36 22.07 40.67
C LYS A 14 -13.98 23.50 40.33
N SER A 15 -13.63 23.76 39.09
CA SER A 15 -13.26 25.09 38.57
C SER A 15 -11.99 25.72 39.16
N THR A 16 -11.17 24.99 39.90
CA THR A 16 -9.93 25.54 40.53
C THR A 16 -8.77 25.73 39.57
N GLY A 17 -8.95 25.47 38.29
CA GLY A 17 -7.92 25.71 37.26
C GLY A 17 -7.02 24.51 36.98
N LYS A 18 -7.31 23.31 37.52
CA LYS A 18 -6.51 22.08 37.27
C LYS A 18 -6.35 21.78 35.78
N SER A 19 -7.46 21.53 35.10
CA SER A 19 -7.49 21.23 33.65
C SER A 19 -6.95 22.40 32.81
N LEU A 20 -7.18 23.65 33.29
CA LEU A 20 -6.63 24.86 32.63
C LEU A 20 -5.09 24.84 32.63
N LEU A 21 -4.48 24.51 33.78
CA LEU A 21 -3.03 24.41 33.90
C LEU A 21 -2.49 23.33 32.96
N LEU A 22 -3.01 22.09 33.08
CA LEU A 22 -2.53 20.95 32.28
C LEU A 22 -2.67 21.18 30.79
N GLN A 23 -3.84 21.71 30.36
CA GLN A 23 -4.12 22.00 28.97
C GLN A 23 -3.17 23.06 28.37
N ASN A 24 -2.85 24.12 29.13
CA ASN A 24 -1.96 25.15 28.62
C ASN A 24 -0.49 24.76 28.65
N ILE A 25 -0.06 23.87 29.53
CA ILE A 25 1.24 23.21 29.48
C ILE A 25 1.32 22.38 28.19
N ALA A 26 0.34 21.51 27.97
CA ALA A 26 0.28 20.69 26.75
C ALA A 26 0.28 21.54 25.47
N ARG A 27 -0.46 22.64 25.48
CA ARG A 27 -0.55 23.57 24.35
C ARG A 27 0.76 24.31 24.06
N ALA A 28 1.52 24.66 25.09
CA ALA A 28 2.83 25.28 24.90
C ALA A 28 3.84 24.32 24.26
N ILE A 29 3.64 23.00 24.40
CA ILE A 29 4.53 21.99 23.84
C ILE A 29 4.03 21.54 22.47
N ASP A 30 2.75 21.16 22.36
CA ASP A 30 2.12 20.65 21.13
C ASP A 30 0.69 21.18 20.96
N ASN A 31 0.60 22.39 20.41
CA ASN A 31 -0.71 23.04 20.22
C ASN A 31 -1.61 22.29 19.24
N LYS A 32 -1.03 21.62 18.24
CA LYS A 32 -1.81 20.90 17.22
C LYS A 32 -2.52 19.69 17.81
N GLN A 33 -1.80 18.86 18.57
CA GLN A 33 -2.37 17.73 19.28
C GLN A 33 -3.50 18.16 20.25
N VAL A 34 -3.28 19.26 20.98
CA VAL A 34 -4.24 19.76 21.96
C VAL A 34 -5.54 20.23 21.28
N GLU A 35 -5.45 21.03 20.22
CA GLU A 35 -6.64 21.53 19.52
C GLU A 35 -7.44 20.38 18.89
N GLU A 36 -6.79 19.38 18.32
CA GLU A 36 -7.43 18.21 17.75
C GLU A 36 -8.18 17.39 18.82
N LYS A 37 -7.50 17.05 19.91
CA LYS A 37 -8.09 16.23 20.99
C LYS A 37 -9.18 16.96 21.76
N ILE A 38 -9.07 18.28 21.94
CA ILE A 38 -10.12 19.10 22.55
C ILE A 38 -11.38 19.13 21.68
N ARG A 39 -11.22 19.24 20.36
CA ARG A 39 -12.36 19.20 19.43
C ARG A 39 -13.12 17.87 19.54
N ILE A 40 -12.42 16.77 19.69
CA ILE A 40 -13.02 15.42 19.87
C ILE A 40 -13.68 15.33 21.24
N SER A 41 -12.99 15.71 22.31
CA SER A 41 -13.51 15.62 23.67
C SER A 41 -14.68 16.57 23.97
N GLY A 42 -14.83 17.63 23.18
CA GLY A 42 -15.87 18.65 23.38
C GLY A 42 -15.67 19.51 24.66
N VAL A 43 -14.50 19.43 25.27
CA VAL A 43 -14.17 20.20 26.48
C VAL A 43 -13.94 21.66 26.14
N GLN A 44 -14.40 22.57 27.04
CA GLN A 44 -14.16 23.99 26.87
C GLN A 44 -12.66 24.31 26.95
N SER A 45 -12.16 25.04 25.98
CA SER A 45 -10.78 25.48 25.90
C SER A 45 -10.64 26.94 26.30
N ARG A 46 -9.76 27.22 27.28
CA ARG A 46 -9.35 28.57 27.63
C ARG A 46 -7.85 28.71 27.45
N LYS A 47 -7.44 29.64 26.58
CA LYS A 47 -6.03 29.91 26.33
C LYS A 47 -5.51 30.91 27.36
N LEU A 48 -4.37 30.60 27.96
CA LEU A 48 -3.60 31.55 28.74
C LEU A 48 -2.54 32.20 27.84
N ASN A 49 -2.21 33.44 28.13
CA ASN A 49 -1.11 34.14 27.49
C ASN A 49 0.19 33.84 28.25
N ASP A 50 1.31 33.91 27.57
CA ASP A 50 2.66 33.89 28.15
C ASP A 50 2.96 32.63 29.01
N VAL A 51 2.61 31.43 28.49
CA VAL A 51 2.96 30.16 29.11
C VAL A 51 4.27 29.66 28.54
N SER A 52 5.27 29.42 29.40
CA SER A 52 6.56 28.85 29.04
C SER A 52 6.78 27.56 29.81
N VAL A 53 7.24 26.51 29.09
CA VAL A 53 7.62 25.22 29.66
C VAL A 53 9.13 25.05 29.52
N PHE A 54 9.79 24.88 30.66
CA PHE A 54 11.24 24.70 30.73
C PHE A 54 11.56 23.23 30.91
N TRP A 55 12.35 22.68 30.01
CA TRP A 55 12.80 21.30 30.06
C TRP A 55 14.12 21.15 30.82
N LYS A 56 14.35 19.94 31.32
CA LYS A 56 15.56 19.64 32.11
C LYS A 56 16.86 19.74 31.30
N ASP A 57 16.79 19.56 29.99
CA ASP A 57 17.91 19.74 29.05
C ASP A 57 18.22 21.20 28.69
N GLY A 58 17.38 22.13 29.13
CA GLY A 58 17.54 23.57 28.94
C GLY A 58 16.66 24.13 27.83
N ASP A 59 15.93 23.32 27.12
CA ASP A 59 15.00 23.78 26.08
C ASP A 59 13.77 24.47 26.69
N ILE A 60 13.17 25.38 25.92
CA ILE A 60 12.00 26.15 26.32
C ILE A 60 10.95 26.08 25.22
N ASN A 61 9.73 25.69 25.60
CA ASN A 61 8.57 25.80 24.72
C ASN A 61 7.68 26.95 25.22
N ASN A 62 7.20 27.82 24.29
CA ASN A 62 6.29 28.91 24.58
C ASN A 62 5.00 28.75 23.80
N ASN A 63 3.91 29.32 24.32
CA ASN A 63 2.67 29.43 23.56
C ASN A 63 2.89 30.24 22.27
N GLY A 64 2.72 29.57 21.11
CA GLY A 64 2.88 30.18 19.80
C GLY A 64 4.16 29.79 19.05
N ASP A 65 5.06 29.06 19.67
CA ASP A 65 6.19 28.48 18.97
C ASP A 65 5.71 27.34 18.06
N PHE A 66 6.21 27.34 16.80
CA PHE A 66 5.83 26.34 15.79
C PHE A 66 6.86 25.20 15.67
N GLY A 67 7.83 25.11 16.57
CA GLY A 67 8.86 24.07 16.58
C GLY A 67 8.53 22.97 17.58
N GLU A 68 8.29 21.76 17.13
CA GLU A 68 8.16 20.57 17.98
C GLU A 68 9.57 20.13 18.40
N THR A 69 10.09 20.65 19.51
CA THR A 69 11.36 20.22 20.10
C THR A 69 11.19 19.00 20.97
N HIS A 70 10.06 18.88 21.63
CA HIS A 70 9.72 17.74 22.52
C HIS A 70 8.32 17.22 22.23
N LYS A 71 8.14 15.93 22.36
CA LYS A 71 6.84 15.25 22.22
C LYS A 71 6.19 15.01 23.57
N ILE A 72 4.86 15.06 23.62
CA ILE A 72 4.03 14.70 24.78
C ILE A 72 2.86 13.84 24.33
N VAL A 73 2.25 13.14 25.28
CA VAL A 73 0.91 12.57 25.11
C VAL A 73 -0.04 13.35 26.01
N TYR A 74 -0.96 14.08 25.41
CA TYR A 74 -2.02 14.78 26.14
C TYR A 74 -3.35 14.05 25.99
N ILE A 75 -4.04 13.77 27.10
CA ILE A 75 -5.33 13.09 27.16
C ILE A 75 -6.29 14.01 27.91
N PRO A 76 -7.17 14.77 27.21
CA PRO A 76 -8.15 15.64 27.87
C PRO A 76 -9.29 14.83 28.51
N GLN A 77 -9.98 15.45 29.44
CA GLN A 77 -11.16 14.90 30.12
C GLN A 77 -12.21 14.40 29.08
N THR A 78 -12.86 13.29 29.36
CA THR A 78 -13.88 12.64 28.52
C THR A 78 -13.44 12.24 27.12
N TYR A 79 -12.17 12.40 26.78
CA TYR A 79 -11.64 12.06 25.45
C TYR A 79 -11.83 10.58 25.13
N LEU A 80 -11.49 9.71 26.07
CA LEU A 80 -11.56 8.26 25.89
C LEU A 80 -13.01 7.78 25.73
N ASN A 81 -13.95 8.33 26.51
CA ASN A 81 -15.38 8.02 26.37
C ASN A 81 -15.95 8.48 25.03
N ARG A 82 -15.61 9.72 24.60
CA ARG A 82 -16.05 10.23 23.31
C ARG A 82 -15.57 9.36 22.15
N LEU A 83 -14.34 8.88 22.24
CA LEU A 83 -13.81 7.94 21.27
C LEU A 83 -14.59 6.61 21.23
N THR A 84 -15.14 6.19 22.37
CA THR A 84 -15.92 4.93 22.46
C THR A 84 -17.40 5.12 22.14
N ASP A 85 -17.98 6.30 22.38
CA ASP A 85 -19.39 6.62 22.12
C ASP A 85 -19.71 6.81 20.62
N GLU A 86 -18.76 7.36 19.86
CA GLU A 86 -18.90 7.49 18.39
C GLU A 86 -18.72 6.15 17.66
N GLY A 87 -18.27 5.11 18.36
CA GLY A 87 -17.77 3.87 17.80
C GLY A 87 -18.74 2.68 17.81
N GLU A 88 -20.02 2.83 17.46
CA GLU A 88 -20.85 1.66 17.10
C GLU A 88 -20.41 0.98 15.79
N LYS A 89 -19.55 1.63 15.01
CA LYS A 89 -18.95 1.05 13.79
C LYS A 89 -17.52 0.65 14.05
N THR A 90 -17.20 -0.62 13.84
CA THR A 90 -15.84 -1.18 13.95
C THR A 90 -14.76 -0.31 13.30
N SER A 91 -15.09 0.40 12.23
CA SER A 91 -14.19 1.30 11.51
C SER A 91 -13.73 2.55 12.28
N GLU A 92 -14.46 2.99 13.30
CA GLU A 92 -14.09 4.17 14.09
C GLU A 92 -13.10 3.82 15.20
N ILE A 93 -13.29 2.67 15.83
CA ILE A 93 -12.32 2.14 16.81
C ILE A 93 -10.97 1.83 16.14
N ASP A 94 -11.01 1.21 14.96
CA ASP A 94 -9.79 0.95 14.18
C ASP A 94 -9.04 2.24 13.82
N ARG A 95 -9.77 3.32 13.50
CA ARG A 95 -9.18 4.63 13.22
C ARG A 95 -8.50 5.23 14.46
N ILE A 96 -9.15 5.14 15.60
CA ILE A 96 -8.58 5.62 16.86
C ILE A 96 -7.30 4.86 17.22
N ILE A 97 -7.36 3.53 17.07
CA ILE A 97 -6.19 2.68 17.32
C ILE A 97 -5.08 3.00 16.31
N GLN A 98 -5.43 3.24 15.06
CA GLN A 98 -4.48 3.69 14.04
C GLN A 98 -3.79 5.00 14.44
N ASP A 99 -4.56 6.01 14.87
CA ASP A 99 -4.00 7.30 15.31
C ASP A 99 -3.04 7.10 16.49
N ILE A 100 -3.36 6.19 17.41
CA ILE A 100 -2.48 5.82 18.53
C ILE A 100 -1.19 5.13 18.03
N VAL A 101 -1.32 4.20 17.12
CA VAL A 101 -0.17 3.47 16.54
C VAL A 101 0.77 4.42 15.79
N LEU A 102 0.21 5.42 15.12
CA LEU A 102 0.96 6.42 14.35
C LEU A 102 1.68 7.46 15.24
N LEU A 103 1.45 7.46 16.55
CA LEU A 103 2.30 8.21 17.48
C LEU A 103 3.73 7.64 17.57
N ASN A 104 3.92 6.39 17.17
CA ASN A 104 5.23 5.81 17.03
C ASN A 104 5.83 6.19 15.67
N GLU A 105 7.00 6.84 15.67
CA GLU A 105 7.66 7.36 14.46
C GLU A 105 7.90 6.29 13.38
N LYS A 106 8.34 5.08 13.79
CA LYS A 106 8.58 3.99 12.83
C LYS A 106 7.28 3.52 12.18
N SER A 107 6.19 3.45 12.96
CA SER A 107 4.87 3.09 12.46
C SER A 107 4.30 4.16 11.53
N GLU A 108 4.51 5.45 11.85
CA GLU A 108 4.11 6.57 11.00
C GLU A 108 4.84 6.55 9.65
N ILE A 109 6.17 6.36 9.68
CA ILE A 109 6.99 6.25 8.46
C ILE A 109 6.52 5.06 7.60
N ALA A 110 6.28 3.91 8.23
CA ALA A 110 5.81 2.71 7.52
C ALA A 110 4.41 2.91 6.93
N PHE A 111 3.50 3.60 7.63
CA PHE A 111 2.16 3.92 7.14
C PHE A 111 2.22 4.86 5.93
N LYS A 112 2.97 5.97 6.03
CA LYS A 112 3.18 6.91 4.91
C LYS A 112 3.80 6.20 3.70
N LYS A 113 4.74 5.27 3.93
CA LYS A 113 5.31 4.45 2.88
C LYS A 113 4.23 3.57 2.21
N MET A 114 3.42 2.86 3.00
CA MET A 114 2.32 2.04 2.49
C MET A 114 1.36 2.87 1.61
N GLU A 115 0.92 4.04 2.08
CA GLU A 115 0.05 4.93 1.31
C GLU A 115 0.69 5.38 -0.01
N ASN A 116 1.98 5.72 0.03
CA ASN A 116 2.72 6.11 -1.17
C ASN A 116 2.89 4.93 -2.13
N ASP A 117 3.21 3.74 -1.62
CA ASP A 117 3.37 2.53 -2.43
C ASP A 117 2.04 2.18 -3.13
N ILE A 118 0.89 2.25 -2.43
CA ILE A 118 -0.45 2.08 -3.02
C ILE A 118 -0.71 3.15 -4.09
N LYS A 119 -0.38 4.41 -3.81
CA LYS A 119 -0.57 5.51 -4.76
C LYS A 119 0.27 5.35 -6.02
N MET A 120 1.48 4.85 -5.89
CA MET A 120 2.37 4.58 -7.04
C MET A 120 1.98 3.32 -7.78
N TYR A 121 1.44 2.32 -7.09
CA TYR A 121 1.07 1.05 -7.68
C TYR A 121 -0.15 1.16 -8.62
N LYS A 122 -1.15 1.97 -8.27
CA LYS A 122 -2.38 2.14 -9.07
C LYS A 122 -2.12 2.51 -10.54
N PRO A 123 -1.36 3.56 -10.85
CA PRO A 123 -1.03 3.87 -12.25
C PRO A 123 -0.24 2.77 -12.95
N SER A 124 0.62 2.05 -12.21
CA SER A 124 1.36 0.91 -12.75
C SER A 124 0.43 -0.24 -13.13
N LEU A 125 -0.56 -0.54 -12.29
CA LEU A 125 -1.58 -1.55 -12.58
C LEU A 125 -2.43 -1.18 -13.79
N ASP A 126 -2.86 0.08 -13.89
CA ASP A 126 -3.62 0.58 -15.05
C ASP A 126 -2.83 0.38 -16.35
N LYS A 127 -1.53 0.67 -16.33
CA LYS A 127 -0.64 0.43 -17.46
C LYS A 127 -0.52 -1.06 -17.78
N LYS A 128 -0.33 -1.92 -16.78
CA LYS A 128 -0.24 -3.38 -16.98
C LYS A 128 -1.54 -3.92 -17.62
N ILE A 129 -2.71 -3.48 -17.15
CA ILE A 129 -4.01 -3.87 -17.74
C ILE A 129 -4.10 -3.40 -19.18
N TYR A 130 -3.77 -2.15 -19.47
CA TYR A 130 -3.78 -1.62 -20.82
C TYR A 130 -2.85 -2.40 -21.76
N ASP A 131 -1.60 -2.64 -21.35
CA ASP A 131 -0.60 -3.36 -22.13
C ASP A 131 -1.05 -4.82 -22.40
N MET A 132 -1.71 -5.45 -21.43
CA MET A 132 -2.29 -6.80 -21.56
C MET A 132 -3.44 -6.80 -22.60
N LEU A 133 -4.39 -5.88 -22.47
CA LEU A 133 -5.54 -5.78 -23.39
C LEU A 133 -5.10 -5.44 -24.82
N GLN A 134 -4.09 -4.57 -24.97
CA GLN A 134 -3.50 -4.29 -26.27
C GLN A 134 -2.87 -5.55 -26.87
N SER A 135 -2.07 -6.29 -26.09
CA SER A 135 -1.44 -7.53 -26.55
C SER A 135 -2.48 -8.58 -26.96
N HIS A 136 -3.59 -8.69 -26.21
CA HIS A 136 -4.72 -9.55 -26.57
C HIS A 136 -5.36 -9.14 -27.89
N SER A 137 -5.65 -7.84 -28.11
CA SER A 137 -6.23 -7.33 -29.34
C SER A 137 -5.33 -7.62 -30.55
N GLU A 138 -4.03 -7.40 -30.42
CA GLU A 138 -3.04 -7.71 -31.46
C GLU A 138 -2.99 -9.24 -31.75
N MET A 139 -3.06 -10.06 -30.71
CA MET A 139 -3.12 -11.52 -30.85
C MET A 139 -4.38 -11.96 -31.62
N ILE A 140 -5.54 -11.43 -31.27
CA ILE A 140 -6.80 -11.75 -31.98
C ILE A 140 -6.73 -11.34 -33.44
N THR A 141 -6.17 -10.15 -33.75
CA THR A 141 -5.98 -9.68 -35.10
C THR A 141 -5.11 -10.64 -35.91
N LEU A 142 -3.97 -11.06 -35.36
CA LEU A 142 -3.07 -12.03 -36.00
C LEU A 142 -3.72 -13.41 -36.21
N ILE A 143 -4.57 -13.84 -35.28
CA ILE A 143 -5.35 -15.09 -35.41
C ILE A 143 -6.35 -14.96 -36.58
N GLN A 144 -7.03 -13.82 -36.72
CA GLN A 144 -7.94 -13.56 -37.81
C GLN A 144 -7.21 -13.54 -39.14
N GLU A 145 -6.12 -12.80 -39.29
CA GLU A 145 -5.27 -12.77 -40.47
C GLU A 145 -4.80 -14.18 -40.89
N ARG A 146 -4.35 -14.98 -39.91
CA ARG A 146 -3.97 -16.38 -40.15
C ARG A 146 -5.16 -17.21 -40.68
N ASN A 147 -6.34 -17.03 -40.07
CA ASN A 147 -7.53 -17.80 -40.48
C ASN A 147 -8.02 -17.44 -41.89
N GLU A 148 -7.82 -16.19 -42.34
CA GLU A 148 -8.15 -15.76 -43.70
C GLU A 148 -7.27 -16.45 -44.76
N ILE A 149 -6.02 -16.78 -44.44
CA ILE A 149 -5.14 -17.52 -45.34
C ILE A 149 -5.62 -18.97 -45.50
N GLY A 150 -6.18 -19.54 -44.46
CA GLY A 150 -6.68 -20.91 -44.41
C GLY A 150 -6.04 -21.77 -43.32
N THR A 151 -6.51 -22.98 -43.19
CA THR A 151 -5.96 -23.92 -42.17
C THR A 151 -4.79 -24.74 -42.78
N GLU A 152 -3.72 -24.93 -41.99
CA GLU A 152 -2.56 -25.74 -42.38
C GLU A 152 -2.95 -27.12 -42.93
N ASN A 153 -3.85 -27.81 -42.19
CA ASN A 153 -4.34 -29.13 -42.61
C ASN A 153 -5.16 -29.10 -43.90
N GLY A 154 -5.95 -28.04 -44.13
CA GLY A 154 -6.74 -27.89 -45.33
C GLY A 154 -5.83 -27.70 -46.57
N ILE A 155 -4.82 -26.81 -46.45
CA ILE A 155 -3.86 -26.54 -47.52
C ILE A 155 -3.00 -27.78 -47.79
N LYS A 156 -2.53 -28.49 -46.75
CA LYS A 156 -1.77 -29.74 -46.94
C LYS A 156 -2.57 -30.81 -47.71
N LYS A 157 -3.86 -30.97 -47.37
CA LYS A 157 -4.74 -31.91 -48.07
C LYS A 157 -4.96 -31.51 -49.55
N GLU A 158 -5.10 -30.23 -49.82
CA GLU A 158 -5.27 -29.76 -51.19
C GLU A 158 -3.99 -29.94 -52.01
N ILE A 159 -2.81 -29.66 -51.43
CA ILE A 159 -1.52 -29.97 -52.05
C ILE A 159 -1.39 -31.46 -52.38
N GLU A 160 -1.75 -32.34 -51.45
CA GLU A 160 -1.70 -33.79 -51.66
C GLU A 160 -2.64 -34.24 -52.79
N LYS A 161 -3.85 -33.69 -52.81
CA LYS A 161 -4.83 -33.97 -53.88
C LYS A 161 -4.32 -33.52 -55.27
N LEU A 162 -3.78 -32.30 -55.36
CA LEU A 162 -3.20 -31.77 -56.61
C LEU A 162 -1.99 -32.59 -57.05
N LYS A 163 -1.13 -33.05 -56.13
CA LYS A 163 0.02 -33.93 -56.43
C LYS A 163 -0.44 -35.28 -56.99
N LYS A 164 -1.49 -35.91 -56.43
CA LYS A 164 -2.07 -37.15 -56.94
C LYS A 164 -2.67 -36.98 -58.34
N GLN A 165 -3.38 -35.84 -58.59
CA GLN A 165 -3.91 -35.52 -59.91
C GLN A 165 -2.78 -35.35 -60.93
N LYS A 166 -1.70 -34.63 -60.57
CA LYS A 166 -0.53 -34.46 -61.40
C LYS A 166 0.14 -35.79 -61.77
N GLU A 167 0.24 -36.72 -60.81
CA GLU A 167 0.79 -38.05 -61.02
C GLU A 167 -0.04 -38.90 -62.01
N ILE A 168 -1.37 -38.81 -61.93
CA ILE A 168 -2.27 -39.50 -62.86
C ILE A 168 -2.07 -39.03 -64.28
N ILE A 169 -2.08 -37.69 -64.47
CA ILE A 169 -1.93 -37.10 -65.81
C ILE A 169 -0.51 -37.36 -66.38
N SER A 170 0.51 -37.38 -65.50
CA SER A 170 1.90 -37.64 -65.96
C SER A 170 2.12 -39.05 -66.50
N LYS A 171 1.29 -40.01 -66.04
CA LYS A 171 1.33 -41.41 -66.54
C LYS A 171 0.71 -41.55 -67.94
N GLU A 172 -0.15 -40.64 -68.30
CA GLU A 172 -0.80 -40.59 -69.64
C GLU A 172 0.05 -39.89 -70.73
N VAL A 173 1.04 -39.13 -70.28
CA VAL A 173 1.92 -38.32 -71.18
C VAL A 173 3.34 -38.93 -71.19
N SER A 174 3.99 -39.08 -72.37
CA SER A 174 5.28 -39.71 -72.59
C SER A 174 6.50 -39.00 -72.00
N ILE A 175 6.38 -38.45 -70.75
CA ILE A 175 7.47 -37.85 -69.98
C ILE A 175 7.96 -38.86 -68.97
N SER A 176 9.28 -39.09 -68.87
CA SER A 176 9.82 -39.99 -67.86
C SER A 176 9.60 -39.42 -66.44
N GLU A 177 9.32 -40.32 -65.53
CA GLU A 177 9.09 -39.94 -64.11
C GLU A 177 10.30 -39.20 -63.52
N GLU A 178 11.51 -39.47 -63.99
CA GLU A 178 12.74 -38.79 -63.59
C GLU A 178 12.83 -37.36 -64.08
N GLU A 179 12.40 -37.07 -65.33
CA GLU A 179 12.37 -35.73 -65.89
C GLU A 179 11.34 -34.86 -65.20
N LEU A 180 10.21 -35.43 -64.84
CA LEU A 180 9.18 -34.75 -64.04
C LEU A 180 9.67 -34.40 -62.64
N LYS A 181 10.34 -35.34 -61.96
CA LYS A 181 10.96 -35.11 -60.66
C LYS A 181 12.05 -34.02 -60.71
N LYS A 182 12.84 -33.97 -61.77
CA LYS A 182 13.85 -32.90 -62.00
C LYS A 182 13.20 -31.54 -62.20
N PHE A 183 12.15 -31.47 -63.02
CA PHE A 183 11.39 -30.24 -63.25
C PHE A 183 10.72 -29.71 -61.97
N ASP A 184 10.08 -30.60 -61.21
CA ASP A 184 9.46 -30.25 -59.92
C ASP A 184 10.47 -29.79 -58.89
N LYS A 185 11.62 -30.46 -58.81
CA LYS A 185 12.72 -30.05 -57.94
C LYS A 185 13.25 -28.68 -58.29
N ALA A 186 13.52 -28.42 -59.57
CA ALA A 186 13.98 -27.12 -60.05
C ALA A 186 12.93 -26.01 -59.77
N THR A 187 11.65 -26.30 -60.00
CA THR A 187 10.55 -25.36 -59.75
C THR A 187 10.42 -25.00 -58.26
N LYS A 188 10.54 -26.00 -57.36
CA LYS A 188 10.55 -25.76 -55.91
C LYS A 188 11.76 -24.95 -55.45
N GLU A 189 12.92 -25.31 -55.96
CA GLU A 189 14.18 -24.65 -55.64
C GLU A 189 14.17 -23.18 -56.05
N ILE A 190 13.64 -22.85 -57.25
CA ILE A 190 13.42 -21.49 -57.72
C ILE A 190 12.52 -20.71 -56.73
N SER A 191 11.40 -21.30 -56.30
CA SER A 191 10.48 -20.66 -55.38
C SER A 191 11.11 -20.34 -54.01
N ILE A 192 11.88 -21.30 -53.47
CA ILE A 192 12.60 -21.13 -52.21
C ILE A 192 13.65 -20.01 -52.33
N LEU A 193 14.42 -20.04 -53.43
CA LEU A 193 15.46 -19.06 -53.68
C LEU A 193 14.88 -17.65 -53.91
N GLU A 194 13.75 -17.50 -54.58
CA GLU A 194 13.03 -16.23 -54.74
C GLU A 194 12.59 -15.67 -53.38
N SER A 195 12.05 -16.52 -52.50
CA SER A 195 11.69 -16.13 -51.16
C SER A 195 12.92 -15.70 -50.34
N THR A 196 14.02 -16.47 -50.46
CA THR A 196 15.28 -16.15 -49.76
C THR A 196 15.85 -14.81 -50.22
N ILE A 197 15.87 -14.57 -51.54
CA ILE A 197 16.34 -13.30 -52.15
C ILE A 197 15.46 -12.13 -51.66
N LYS A 198 14.13 -12.30 -51.67
CA LYS A 198 13.17 -11.28 -51.22
C LYS A 198 13.36 -10.95 -49.75
N ASN A 199 13.54 -11.98 -48.91
CA ASN A 199 13.79 -11.81 -47.49
C ASN A 199 15.14 -11.11 -47.23
N ALA A 200 16.21 -11.53 -47.94
CA ALA A 200 17.51 -10.89 -47.85
C ALA A 200 17.47 -9.39 -48.22
N ILE A 201 16.74 -9.04 -49.26
CA ILE A 201 16.54 -7.63 -49.66
C ILE A 201 15.86 -6.85 -48.55
N LYS A 202 14.77 -7.40 -47.99
CA LYS A 202 14.04 -6.77 -46.89
C LYS A 202 14.89 -6.62 -45.61
N GLU A 203 15.66 -7.65 -45.29
CA GLU A 203 16.55 -7.62 -44.11
C GLU A 203 17.70 -6.62 -44.32
N ILE A 204 18.26 -6.52 -45.51
CA ILE A 204 19.26 -5.50 -45.85
C ILE A 204 18.69 -4.10 -45.63
N GLU A 205 17.47 -3.84 -46.11
CA GLU A 205 16.80 -2.55 -45.91
C GLU A 205 16.55 -2.26 -44.43
N LEU A 206 16.01 -3.22 -43.67
CA LEU A 206 15.75 -3.09 -42.25
C LEU A 206 17.03 -2.84 -41.47
N VAL A 207 18.08 -3.65 -41.68
CA VAL A 207 19.37 -3.49 -40.98
C VAL A 207 20.03 -2.17 -41.34
N SER A 208 19.96 -1.74 -42.61
CA SER A 208 20.55 -0.47 -43.07
C SER A 208 19.90 0.74 -42.42
N ASN A 209 18.57 0.69 -42.22
CA ASN A 209 17.79 1.78 -41.62
C ASN A 209 17.70 1.72 -40.09
N MET A 210 18.27 0.67 -39.48
CA MET A 210 18.16 0.47 -38.02
C MET A 210 18.91 1.58 -37.25
N PRO A 211 18.24 2.34 -36.39
CA PRO A 211 18.89 3.39 -35.62
C PRO A 211 19.83 2.81 -34.56
N VAL A 212 20.73 3.64 -34.06
CA VAL A 212 21.53 3.27 -32.89
C VAL A 212 20.63 3.31 -31.65
N PRO A 213 20.57 2.25 -30.85
CA PRO A 213 19.67 2.17 -29.66
C PRO A 213 20.28 2.90 -28.45
N ILE A 214 20.60 4.18 -28.61
CA ILE A 214 21.15 5.02 -27.53
C ILE A 214 20.39 6.34 -27.51
N GLU A 215 19.72 6.60 -26.38
CA GLU A 215 19.06 7.87 -26.10
C GLU A 215 19.98 8.80 -25.29
N LYS A 216 19.95 10.10 -25.61
CA LYS A 216 20.65 11.11 -24.81
C LYS A 216 19.91 11.30 -23.48
N THR A 217 20.60 11.11 -22.38
CA THR A 217 20.06 11.42 -21.03
C THR A 217 19.95 12.94 -20.88
N LYS A 218 18.82 13.44 -20.40
CA LYS A 218 18.66 14.85 -20.06
C LYS A 218 19.54 15.18 -18.85
N ILE A 219 20.31 16.26 -18.97
CA ILE A 219 21.12 16.78 -17.84
C ILE A 219 20.16 17.50 -16.89
N VAL A 220 20.29 17.23 -15.59
CA VAL A 220 19.52 17.92 -14.54
C VAL A 220 20.10 19.31 -14.35
N GLU A 221 19.24 20.32 -14.18
CA GLU A 221 19.60 21.75 -14.16
C GLU A 221 20.49 22.20 -12.97
N ASP A 222 20.84 21.27 -12.06
CA ASP A 222 21.57 21.58 -10.82
C ASP A 222 23.11 21.45 -10.91
N PHE A 223 23.66 21.17 -12.10
CA PHE A 223 25.11 21.08 -12.27
C PHE A 223 25.72 22.42 -12.71
N SER A 224 26.94 22.70 -12.24
CA SER A 224 27.72 23.83 -12.74
C SER A 224 27.99 23.69 -14.25
N ASP A 225 28.15 24.82 -14.94
CA ASP A 225 28.38 24.86 -16.41
C ASP A 225 29.56 23.98 -16.85
N ASP A 226 30.61 23.94 -16.03
CA ASP A 226 31.81 23.17 -16.31
C ASP A 226 31.57 21.64 -16.20
N ILE A 227 30.79 21.21 -15.21
CA ILE A 227 30.42 19.81 -15.04
C ILE A 227 29.43 19.40 -16.12
N SER A 228 28.45 20.23 -16.41
CA SER A 228 27.47 20.02 -17.48
C SER A 228 28.16 19.84 -18.83
N LYS A 229 29.13 20.68 -19.14
CA LYS A 229 29.93 20.57 -20.37
C LYS A 229 30.74 19.29 -20.43
N ASN A 230 31.44 18.94 -19.36
CA ASN A 230 32.21 17.70 -19.29
C ASN A 230 31.34 16.45 -19.44
N ILE A 231 30.13 16.43 -18.87
CA ILE A 231 29.17 15.33 -19.03
C ILE A 231 28.70 15.25 -20.49
N LEU A 232 28.38 16.40 -21.10
CA LEU A 232 27.97 16.45 -22.52
C LEU A 232 29.07 15.95 -23.45
N ASP A 233 30.30 16.42 -23.29
CA ASP A 233 31.44 16.00 -24.07
C ASP A 233 31.69 14.48 -23.93
N PHE A 234 31.56 13.95 -22.72
CA PHE A 234 31.69 12.52 -22.46
C PHE A 234 30.52 11.71 -23.07
N GLN A 235 29.28 12.20 -22.98
CA GLN A 235 28.14 11.57 -23.65
C GLN A 235 28.30 11.56 -25.17
N GLU A 236 28.78 12.66 -25.75
CA GLU A 236 29.03 12.74 -27.20
C GLU A 236 30.11 11.75 -27.65
N GLU A 237 31.17 11.59 -26.88
CA GLU A 237 32.23 10.62 -27.15
C GLU A 237 31.72 9.16 -27.07
N ILE A 238 30.94 8.82 -26.04
CA ILE A 238 30.31 7.49 -25.91
C ILE A 238 29.38 7.22 -27.10
N ILE A 239 28.54 8.21 -27.47
CA ILE A 239 27.61 8.09 -28.60
C ILE A 239 28.38 7.93 -29.92
N ARG A 240 29.49 8.66 -30.09
CA ARG A 240 30.36 8.55 -31.24
C ARG A 240 30.98 7.14 -31.39
N GLN A 241 31.57 6.61 -30.31
CA GLN A 241 32.16 5.28 -30.27
C GLN A 241 31.11 4.19 -30.53
N ALA A 242 29.93 4.32 -29.92
CA ALA A 242 28.84 3.40 -30.12
C ALA A 242 28.30 3.44 -31.54
N ASN A 243 28.19 4.64 -32.16
CA ASN A 243 27.82 4.81 -33.55
C ASN A 243 28.83 4.14 -34.49
N GLU A 244 30.11 4.31 -34.27
CA GLU A 244 31.18 3.69 -35.06
C GLU A 244 31.11 2.16 -34.97
N GLY A 245 31.02 1.63 -33.75
CA GLY A 245 30.88 0.20 -33.49
C GLY A 245 29.61 -0.40 -34.12
N TRP A 246 28.48 0.29 -33.98
CA TRP A 246 27.20 -0.10 -34.55
C TRP A 246 27.24 -0.10 -36.09
N ASN A 247 27.77 0.97 -36.68
CA ASN A 247 27.91 1.07 -38.14
C ASN A 247 28.87 0.03 -38.72
N LYS A 248 29.92 -0.33 -37.99
CA LYS A 248 30.80 -1.44 -38.38
C LYS A 248 30.02 -2.76 -38.38
N LYS A 249 29.26 -3.02 -37.32
CA LYS A 249 28.47 -4.25 -37.17
C LYS A 249 27.37 -4.33 -38.24
N LYS A 250 26.66 -3.22 -38.49
CA LYS A 250 25.69 -3.15 -39.59
C LYS A 250 26.32 -3.50 -40.96
N ARG A 251 27.48 -2.92 -41.25
CA ARG A 251 28.20 -3.25 -42.52
C ARG A 251 28.53 -4.73 -42.60
N GLU A 252 29.04 -5.34 -41.53
CA GLU A 252 29.31 -6.77 -41.50
C GLU A 252 28.07 -7.62 -41.76
N MET A 253 26.93 -7.26 -41.17
CA MET A 253 25.64 -7.96 -41.37
C MET A 253 25.13 -7.78 -42.78
N VAL A 254 25.13 -6.55 -43.31
CA VAL A 254 24.72 -6.25 -44.66
C VAL A 254 25.58 -6.99 -45.69
N THR A 255 26.90 -7.04 -45.49
CA THR A 255 27.83 -7.81 -46.35
C THR A 255 27.49 -9.29 -46.37
N LYS A 256 27.20 -9.89 -45.21
CA LYS A 256 26.76 -11.30 -45.10
C LYS A 256 25.47 -11.55 -45.84
N LEU A 257 24.49 -10.65 -45.70
CA LEU A 257 23.22 -10.76 -46.40
C LEU A 257 23.36 -10.59 -47.93
N HIS A 258 24.26 -9.70 -48.38
CA HIS A 258 24.59 -9.57 -49.82
C HIS A 258 25.21 -10.86 -50.36
N LEU A 259 26.19 -11.45 -49.68
CA LEU A 259 26.77 -12.73 -50.08
C LEU A 259 25.74 -13.86 -50.15
N ALA A 260 24.85 -13.94 -49.15
CA ALA A 260 23.76 -14.93 -49.17
C ALA A 260 22.77 -14.70 -50.30
N LYS A 261 22.50 -13.44 -50.65
CA LYS A 261 21.67 -13.06 -51.79
C LYS A 261 22.31 -13.48 -53.10
N GLU A 262 23.59 -13.16 -53.31
CA GLU A 262 24.34 -13.50 -54.55
C GLU A 262 24.44 -15.04 -54.72
N ASP A 263 24.68 -15.79 -53.65
CA ASP A 263 24.68 -17.27 -53.68
C ASP A 263 23.30 -17.81 -54.08
N ALA A 264 22.23 -17.23 -53.55
CA ALA A 264 20.87 -17.60 -53.88
C ALA A 264 20.51 -17.22 -55.35
N GLU A 265 20.95 -16.07 -55.85
CA GLU A 265 20.76 -15.65 -57.23
C GLU A 265 21.48 -16.59 -58.22
N SER A 266 22.73 -16.95 -57.93
CA SER A 266 23.50 -17.91 -58.72
C SER A 266 22.85 -19.30 -58.80
N LYS A 267 22.38 -19.83 -57.63
CA LYS A 267 21.65 -21.10 -57.57
C LYS A 267 20.31 -21.04 -58.30
N LYS A 268 19.61 -19.90 -58.23
CA LYS A 268 18.36 -19.66 -58.98
C LYS A 268 18.60 -19.72 -60.50
N GLU A 269 19.68 -19.09 -60.97
CA GLU A 269 20.02 -19.10 -62.39
C GLU A 269 20.31 -20.52 -62.93
N ALA A 270 21.04 -21.33 -62.09
CA ALA A 270 21.27 -22.74 -62.43
C ALA A 270 19.97 -23.57 -62.48
N ALA A 271 19.07 -23.35 -61.51
CA ALA A 271 17.77 -24.03 -61.49
C ALA A 271 16.85 -23.58 -62.62
N LEU A 272 16.89 -22.31 -63.05
CA LEU A 272 16.17 -21.78 -64.21
C LEU A 272 16.64 -22.43 -65.53
N LYS A 273 17.93 -22.68 -65.62
CA LYS A 273 18.49 -23.36 -66.81
C LYS A 273 17.96 -24.79 -66.95
N ILE A 274 17.96 -25.54 -65.82
CA ILE A 274 17.38 -26.90 -65.76
C ILE A 274 15.88 -26.87 -66.14
N LYS A 275 15.17 -25.90 -65.60
CA LYS A 275 13.73 -25.73 -65.84
C LYS A 275 13.48 -25.44 -67.33
N SER A 276 14.22 -24.51 -67.93
CA SER A 276 14.04 -24.13 -69.33
C SER A 276 14.37 -25.27 -70.36
N GLU A 277 15.34 -26.11 -70.04
CA GLU A 277 15.66 -27.30 -70.83
C GLU A 277 14.55 -28.36 -70.84
N LEU A 278 13.83 -28.48 -69.73
CA LEU A 278 12.71 -29.43 -69.56
C LEU A 278 11.36 -28.83 -69.98
N GLU A 279 11.22 -27.51 -69.94
CA GLU A 279 9.99 -26.75 -70.21
C GLU A 279 9.44 -27.00 -71.61
N HIS A 280 10.28 -27.12 -72.64
CA HIS A 280 9.88 -27.47 -74.02
C HIS A 280 9.19 -28.84 -74.11
N LYS A 281 9.59 -29.80 -73.29
CA LYS A 281 8.95 -31.13 -73.25
C LYS A 281 7.64 -31.12 -72.41
N VAL A 282 7.48 -30.14 -71.54
CA VAL A 282 6.31 -29.98 -70.68
C VAL A 282 5.25 -29.06 -71.32
N ILE A 283 5.65 -28.14 -72.21
CA ILE A 283 4.78 -27.15 -72.82
C ILE A 283 3.69 -27.81 -73.72
N GLU A 284 3.92 -29.02 -74.26
CA GLU A 284 2.88 -29.78 -74.96
C GLU A 284 1.73 -30.24 -74.10
N ASN A 285 1.76 -29.95 -72.76
CA ASN A 285 0.72 -30.36 -71.83
C ASN A 285 0.29 -29.26 -70.87
N GLU A 286 -0.53 -28.30 -71.36
CA GLU A 286 -1.09 -27.18 -70.54
C GLU A 286 -1.69 -27.58 -69.23
N ALA A 287 -2.22 -28.80 -69.11
CA ALA A 287 -2.83 -29.28 -67.87
C ALA A 287 -1.79 -29.55 -66.73
N LEU A 288 -0.57 -30.04 -67.08
CA LEU A 288 0.52 -30.28 -66.13
C LEU A 288 1.14 -28.99 -65.66
N ILE A 289 1.25 -27.98 -66.54
CA ILE A 289 1.74 -26.64 -66.15
C ILE A 289 0.78 -26.00 -65.14
N LYS A 290 -0.54 -26.00 -65.43
CA LYS A 290 -1.56 -25.45 -64.55
C LYS A 290 -1.56 -26.10 -63.17
N LEU A 291 -1.46 -27.43 -63.09
CA LEU A 291 -1.36 -28.15 -61.82
C LEU A 291 -0.08 -27.84 -61.06
N SER A 292 1.05 -27.68 -61.76
CA SER A 292 2.32 -27.30 -61.14
C SER A 292 2.26 -25.91 -60.51
N ASP A 293 1.63 -24.96 -61.18
CA ASP A 293 1.42 -23.60 -60.67
C ASP A 293 0.42 -23.57 -59.51
N GLN A 294 -0.63 -24.39 -59.58
CA GLN A 294 -1.56 -24.54 -58.47
C GLN A 294 -0.87 -25.10 -57.22
N ILE A 295 -0.06 -26.17 -57.37
CA ILE A 295 0.72 -26.73 -56.26
C ILE A 295 1.67 -25.68 -55.68
N LYS A 296 2.38 -24.94 -56.52
CA LYS A 296 3.29 -23.87 -56.13
C LYS A 296 2.56 -22.80 -55.31
N ASN A 297 1.38 -22.37 -55.77
CA ASN A 297 0.59 -21.38 -55.08
C ASN A 297 0.10 -21.86 -53.72
N GLU A 298 -0.32 -23.12 -53.63
CA GLU A 298 -0.73 -23.70 -52.32
C GLU A 298 0.48 -23.91 -51.38
N GLU A 299 1.66 -24.25 -51.90
CA GLU A 299 2.90 -24.33 -51.11
C GLU A 299 3.32 -22.95 -50.55
N ILE A 300 3.16 -21.87 -51.32
CA ILE A 300 3.37 -20.49 -50.85
C ILE A 300 2.37 -20.11 -49.76
N LYS A 301 1.08 -20.49 -49.92
CA LYS A 301 0.07 -20.27 -48.88
C LYS A 301 0.43 -21.04 -47.60
N LEU A 302 0.90 -22.29 -47.71
CA LEU A 302 1.33 -23.09 -46.58
C LEU A 302 2.47 -22.42 -45.81
N GLU A 303 3.48 -21.91 -46.53
CA GLU A 303 4.59 -21.18 -45.88
C GLU A 303 4.09 -19.90 -45.19
N SER A 304 3.14 -19.19 -45.78
CA SER A 304 2.53 -18.00 -45.20
C SER A 304 1.74 -18.32 -43.91
N VAL A 305 0.98 -19.42 -43.91
CA VAL A 305 0.25 -19.90 -42.71
C VAL A 305 1.21 -20.30 -41.62
N LEU A 306 2.29 -21.00 -41.92
CA LEU A 306 3.29 -21.40 -40.91
C LEU A 306 3.96 -20.16 -40.29
N LYS A 307 4.35 -19.17 -41.09
CA LYS A 307 4.90 -17.91 -40.58
C LYS A 307 3.89 -17.13 -39.73
N ALA A 308 2.63 -17.10 -40.15
CA ALA A 308 1.56 -16.45 -39.39
C ALA A 308 1.31 -17.19 -38.08
N THR A 309 1.34 -18.52 -38.07
CA THR A 309 1.18 -19.34 -36.83
C THR A 309 2.29 -19.06 -35.84
N GLN A 310 3.56 -18.99 -36.28
CA GLN A 310 4.68 -18.61 -35.39
C GLN A 310 4.50 -17.22 -34.77
N LYS A 311 4.03 -16.24 -35.55
CA LYS A 311 3.74 -14.90 -35.03
C LYS A 311 2.62 -14.93 -34.00
N CYS A 312 1.57 -15.71 -34.23
CA CYS A 312 0.48 -15.89 -33.26
C CYS A 312 0.98 -16.51 -31.97
N GLU A 313 1.86 -17.53 -32.02
CA GLU A 313 2.44 -18.16 -30.84
C GLU A 313 3.31 -17.19 -30.02
N ILE A 314 4.17 -16.41 -30.69
CA ILE A 314 4.98 -15.39 -30.01
C ILE A 314 4.08 -14.38 -29.31
N LYS A 315 3.02 -13.91 -29.99
CA LYS A 315 2.12 -12.90 -29.43
C LYS A 315 1.26 -13.47 -28.31
N ARG A 316 0.88 -14.76 -28.42
CA ARG A 316 0.19 -15.47 -27.35
C ARG A 316 1.05 -15.56 -26.08
N ASN A 317 2.31 -15.93 -26.23
CA ASN A 317 3.24 -15.98 -25.09
C ASN A 317 3.42 -14.60 -24.45
N GLU A 318 3.48 -13.53 -25.26
CA GLU A 318 3.52 -12.15 -24.73
C GLU A 318 2.25 -11.80 -23.95
N TYR A 319 1.08 -12.14 -24.45
CA TYR A 319 -0.19 -11.97 -23.76
C TYR A 319 -0.22 -12.77 -22.45
N ASP A 320 0.18 -14.04 -22.46
CA ASP A 320 0.22 -14.91 -21.30
C ASP A 320 1.13 -14.35 -20.21
N MET A 321 2.30 -13.81 -20.56
CA MET A 321 3.19 -13.15 -19.59
C MET A 321 2.54 -11.92 -18.95
N LYS A 322 1.91 -11.05 -19.75
CA LYS A 322 1.23 -9.86 -19.25
C LYS A 322 0.00 -10.20 -18.40
N LEU A 323 -0.75 -11.24 -18.78
CA LEU A 323 -1.86 -11.77 -18.01
C LEU A 323 -1.39 -12.27 -16.63
N ASP A 324 -0.25 -12.93 -16.58
CA ASP A 324 0.40 -13.38 -15.35
C ASP A 324 0.79 -12.24 -14.42
N GLU A 325 1.32 -11.13 -14.99
CA GLU A 325 1.67 -9.94 -14.22
C GLU A 325 0.43 -9.24 -13.63
N VAL A 326 -0.66 -9.14 -14.42
CA VAL A 326 -1.92 -8.55 -13.97
C VAL A 326 -2.61 -9.43 -12.93
N SER A 327 -2.54 -10.75 -13.09
CA SER A 327 -3.17 -11.72 -12.18
C SER A 327 -2.55 -11.73 -10.78
N ASN A 328 -1.34 -11.21 -10.61
CA ASN A 328 -0.68 -11.10 -9.32
C ASN A 328 -1.03 -9.83 -8.55
N ALA A 329 -1.76 -8.89 -9.13
CA ALA A 329 -1.98 -7.56 -8.58
C ALA A 329 -2.57 -7.55 -7.16
N ILE A 330 -3.53 -8.43 -6.86
CA ILE A 330 -4.12 -8.53 -5.50
C ILE A 330 -3.07 -8.97 -4.48
N ASN A 331 -2.17 -9.88 -4.85
CA ASN A 331 -1.08 -10.30 -3.97
C ASN A 331 -0.07 -9.18 -3.75
N ASP A 332 0.24 -8.40 -4.79
CA ASP A 332 1.13 -7.24 -4.69
C ASP A 332 0.55 -6.21 -3.70
N TYR A 333 -0.76 -5.91 -3.77
CA TYR A 333 -1.44 -5.05 -2.80
C TYR A 333 -1.41 -5.63 -1.39
N ARG A 334 -1.63 -6.94 -1.24
CA ARG A 334 -1.53 -7.62 0.04
C ARG A 334 -0.14 -7.48 0.65
N GLU A 335 0.90 -7.60 -0.16
CA GLU A 335 2.30 -7.47 0.29
C GLU A 335 2.63 -6.05 0.75
N ILE A 336 2.11 -5.02 0.08
CA ILE A 336 2.26 -3.63 0.51
C ILE A 336 1.68 -3.44 1.93
N HIS A 337 0.50 -3.99 2.21
CA HIS A 337 -0.11 -3.93 3.54
C HIS A 337 0.64 -4.78 4.57
N ASN A 338 1.09 -5.99 4.20
CA ASN A 338 1.87 -6.84 5.08
C ASN A 338 3.17 -6.18 5.53
N ASN A 339 3.87 -5.48 4.65
CA ASN A 339 5.08 -4.74 4.99
C ASN A 339 4.85 -3.69 6.10
N TYR A 340 3.69 -3.02 6.08
CA TYR A 340 3.30 -2.13 7.17
C TYR A 340 2.99 -2.90 8.46
N VAL A 341 2.20 -3.96 8.36
CA VAL A 341 1.80 -4.82 9.48
C VAL A 341 3.01 -5.40 10.20
N ASP A 342 3.99 -5.89 9.46
CA ASP A 342 5.23 -6.47 10.00
C ASP A 342 6.05 -5.44 10.77
N VAL A 343 6.14 -4.20 10.26
CA VAL A 343 6.84 -3.10 10.96
C VAL A 343 6.13 -2.76 12.26
N VAL A 344 4.79 -2.64 12.26
CA VAL A 344 4.04 -2.30 13.46
C VAL A 344 4.14 -3.42 14.49
N ASN A 345 3.89 -4.66 14.12
CA ASN A 345 3.96 -5.81 15.03
C ASN A 345 5.38 -6.03 15.57
N GLY A 346 6.42 -5.75 14.77
CA GLY A 346 7.81 -5.85 15.20
C GLY A 346 8.27 -4.74 16.16
N ASN A 347 7.55 -3.62 16.21
CA ASN A 347 7.88 -2.49 17.10
C ASN A 347 7.01 -2.43 18.37
N THR A 348 5.99 -3.28 18.48
CA THR A 348 5.09 -3.31 19.61
C THR A 348 5.50 -4.38 20.61
N GLU A 349 5.72 -3.98 21.89
CA GLU A 349 5.80 -4.94 22.97
C GLU A 349 4.37 -5.46 23.26
N THR A 350 4.00 -6.52 22.52
CA THR A 350 2.62 -6.99 22.39
C THR A 350 1.99 -7.58 23.63
N ASN A 351 2.73 -7.79 24.73
CA ASN A 351 2.25 -8.51 25.91
C ASN A 351 2.60 -7.84 27.23
N SER A 352 2.57 -6.51 27.34
CA SER A 352 2.71 -5.85 28.62
C SER A 352 1.36 -5.61 29.29
N ASP A 353 1.22 -6.01 30.56
CA ASP A 353 0.09 -5.67 31.41
C ASP A 353 -1.29 -6.27 30.98
N GLY A 354 -1.27 -7.50 30.40
CA GLY A 354 -2.48 -8.20 29.96
C GLY A 354 -3.08 -7.66 28.66
N LEU A 355 -2.46 -6.65 28.05
CA LEU A 355 -2.85 -6.09 26.77
C LEU A 355 -2.18 -6.89 25.64
N ASP A 356 -3.00 -7.54 24.80
CA ASP A 356 -2.57 -8.17 23.56
C ASP A 356 -2.98 -7.28 22.37
N PHE A 357 -1.98 -6.79 21.65
CA PHE A 357 -2.17 -5.92 20.50
C PHE A 357 -1.51 -6.55 19.27
N SER A 358 -2.25 -6.61 18.20
CA SER A 358 -1.73 -7.04 16.92
C SER A 358 -2.41 -6.30 15.76
N VAL A 359 -1.65 -6.04 14.73
CA VAL A 359 -2.16 -5.49 13.47
C VAL A 359 -2.20 -6.61 12.44
N GLY A 360 -3.24 -6.65 11.66
CA GLY A 360 -3.42 -7.59 10.57
C GLY A 360 -4.01 -6.91 9.35
N ILE A 361 -4.31 -7.71 8.35
CA ILE A 361 -5.03 -7.25 7.16
C ILE A 361 -6.37 -7.99 7.08
N GLN A 362 -7.40 -7.27 6.67
CA GLN A 362 -8.74 -7.80 6.43
C GLN A 362 -9.12 -7.55 4.98
N PHE A 363 -9.65 -8.57 4.33
CA PHE A 363 -10.21 -8.47 2.99
C PHE A 363 -11.68 -8.05 3.06
N LYS A 364 -12.10 -7.10 2.20
CA LYS A 364 -13.49 -6.61 2.08
C LYS A 364 -14.38 -7.62 1.36
N ASN A 365 -14.58 -8.79 1.96
CA ASN A 365 -15.17 -9.95 1.30
C ASN A 365 -16.56 -9.66 0.70
N ASP A 366 -17.48 -9.11 1.50
CA ASP A 366 -18.85 -8.84 1.07
C ASP A 366 -18.93 -7.80 -0.05
N ALA A 367 -18.11 -6.75 0.07
CA ALA A 367 -18.01 -5.70 -0.93
C ALA A 367 -17.41 -6.23 -2.24
N PHE A 368 -16.38 -7.05 -2.17
CA PHE A 368 -15.77 -7.70 -3.33
C PHE A 368 -16.76 -8.64 -4.03
N CYS A 369 -17.41 -9.52 -3.29
CA CYS A 369 -18.41 -10.44 -3.84
C CYS A 369 -19.59 -9.69 -4.47
N SER A 370 -20.04 -8.60 -3.85
CA SER A 370 -21.09 -7.74 -4.41
C SER A 370 -20.63 -7.07 -5.70
N PHE A 371 -19.42 -6.52 -5.72
CA PHE A 371 -18.84 -5.93 -6.92
C PHE A 371 -18.78 -6.92 -8.09
N ILE A 372 -18.33 -8.16 -7.85
CA ILE A 372 -18.26 -9.19 -8.90
C ILE A 372 -19.67 -9.52 -9.44
N ARG A 373 -20.66 -9.69 -8.55
CA ARG A 373 -22.07 -9.96 -8.94
C ARG A 373 -22.70 -8.80 -9.70
N GLU A 374 -22.29 -7.57 -9.44
CA GLU A 374 -22.74 -6.35 -10.13
C GLU A 374 -21.97 -6.05 -11.42
N SER A 375 -20.89 -6.76 -11.69
CA SER A 375 -20.05 -6.54 -12.86
C SER A 375 -20.15 -7.65 -13.89
N ILE A 376 -20.31 -8.90 -13.46
CA ILE A 376 -20.32 -10.09 -14.32
C ILE A 376 -21.71 -10.76 -14.29
N ASN A 377 -22.15 -11.25 -15.43
CA ASN A 377 -23.43 -11.94 -15.57
C ASN A 377 -23.44 -13.26 -14.78
N ASN A 378 -24.39 -13.42 -13.88
CA ASN A 378 -24.51 -14.59 -13.01
C ASN A 378 -24.66 -15.92 -13.76
N ASN A 379 -25.29 -15.91 -14.96
CA ASN A 379 -25.44 -17.14 -15.76
C ASN A 379 -24.08 -17.58 -16.32
N SER A 380 -23.22 -16.65 -16.70
CA SER A 380 -21.85 -16.97 -17.14
C SER A 380 -20.97 -17.46 -15.98
N LEU A 381 -21.09 -16.87 -14.79
CA LEU A 381 -20.41 -17.37 -13.58
C LEU A 381 -20.83 -18.82 -13.25
N LYS A 382 -22.12 -19.09 -13.24
CA LYS A 382 -22.65 -20.45 -13.01
C LYS A 382 -22.18 -21.48 -14.04
N LYS A 383 -22.09 -21.09 -15.32
CA LYS A 383 -21.59 -21.95 -16.40
C LYS A 383 -20.16 -22.47 -16.11
N PHE A 384 -19.32 -21.63 -15.52
CA PHE A 384 -17.94 -21.96 -15.16
C PHE A 384 -17.77 -22.41 -13.70
N GLN A 385 -18.88 -22.62 -12.95
CA GLN A 385 -18.89 -23.01 -11.53
C GLN A 385 -18.13 -22.04 -10.62
N ILE A 386 -18.09 -20.77 -11.01
CA ILE A 386 -17.47 -19.69 -10.23
C ILE A 386 -18.54 -19.11 -9.29
N THR A 387 -18.28 -19.16 -7.97
CA THR A 387 -19.18 -18.66 -6.94
C THR A 387 -18.53 -17.56 -6.12
N PHE A 388 -19.25 -16.45 -5.99
CA PHE A 388 -18.89 -15.34 -5.10
C PHE A 388 -20.11 -15.06 -4.20
N ASP A 389 -20.28 -15.89 -3.18
CA ASP A 389 -21.35 -15.81 -2.20
C ASP A 389 -20.79 -15.46 -0.81
N ASP A 390 -21.65 -15.42 0.19
CA ASP A 390 -21.28 -15.06 1.56
C ASP A 390 -20.32 -16.09 2.22
N ALA A 391 -20.17 -17.28 1.64
CA ALA A 391 -19.21 -18.31 2.05
C ALA A 391 -17.88 -18.23 1.28
N PHE A 392 -17.70 -17.20 0.46
CA PHE A 392 -16.47 -17.04 -0.31
C PHE A 392 -15.27 -16.82 0.61
N ASN A 393 -14.23 -17.65 0.44
CA ASN A 393 -12.98 -17.50 1.17
C ASN A 393 -11.94 -16.82 0.27
N VAL A 394 -11.35 -15.72 0.76
CA VAL A 394 -10.28 -14.96 0.09
C VAL A 394 -9.05 -15.81 -0.26
N ASP A 395 -8.78 -16.88 0.48
CA ASP A 395 -7.66 -17.79 0.18
C ASP A 395 -7.78 -18.47 -1.18
N LYS A 396 -8.99 -18.48 -1.77
CA LYS A 396 -9.23 -18.94 -3.14
C LYS A 396 -8.75 -17.96 -4.20
N LEU A 397 -8.53 -16.67 -3.85
CA LEU A 397 -8.00 -15.67 -4.79
C LEU A 397 -6.50 -15.86 -5.03
N THR A 398 -6.13 -17.06 -5.48
CA THR A 398 -4.77 -17.34 -5.92
C THR A 398 -4.50 -16.67 -7.27
N LYS A 399 -3.23 -16.51 -7.61
CA LYS A 399 -2.82 -15.99 -8.93
C LYS A 399 -3.47 -16.79 -10.06
N ASP A 400 -3.48 -18.11 -9.96
CA ASP A 400 -4.03 -18.99 -11.01
C ASP A 400 -5.54 -18.85 -11.15
N TYR A 401 -6.26 -18.71 -10.03
CA TYR A 401 -7.69 -18.50 -10.05
C TYR A 401 -8.07 -17.14 -10.67
N LEU A 402 -7.35 -16.09 -10.32
CA LEU A 402 -7.54 -14.75 -10.90
C LEU A 402 -7.17 -14.75 -12.39
N ARG A 403 -6.08 -15.41 -12.76
CA ARG A 403 -5.66 -15.57 -14.15
C ARG A 403 -6.77 -16.19 -15.00
N ASP A 404 -7.37 -17.25 -14.50
CA ASP A 404 -8.49 -17.93 -15.19
C ASP A 404 -9.72 -17.02 -15.35
N ILE A 405 -10.07 -16.25 -14.32
CA ILE A 405 -11.19 -15.29 -14.39
C ILE A 405 -10.89 -14.15 -15.36
N ILE A 406 -9.70 -13.57 -15.27
CA ILE A 406 -9.29 -12.43 -16.11
C ILE A 406 -9.27 -12.88 -17.57
N ASP A 407 -8.67 -14.03 -17.88
CA ASP A 407 -8.62 -14.57 -19.23
C ASP A 407 -10.03 -14.78 -19.80
N LYS A 408 -10.95 -15.37 -19.01
CA LYS A 408 -12.35 -15.55 -19.42
C LYS A 408 -13.11 -14.23 -19.63
N VAL A 409 -12.79 -13.21 -18.83
CA VAL A 409 -13.39 -11.87 -19.00
C VAL A 409 -12.87 -11.22 -20.29
N VAL A 410 -11.57 -11.30 -20.54
CA VAL A 410 -10.92 -10.72 -21.71
C VAL A 410 -11.37 -11.41 -22.99
N ASN A 411 -11.55 -12.73 -22.96
CA ASN A 411 -12.07 -13.53 -24.09
C ASN A 411 -13.61 -13.51 -24.22
N GLU A 412 -14.31 -12.67 -23.43
CA GLU A 412 -15.78 -12.55 -23.43
C GLU A 412 -16.54 -13.85 -23.08
N GLU A 413 -15.87 -14.83 -22.52
CA GLU A 413 -16.48 -16.06 -22.04
C GLU A 413 -17.31 -15.80 -20.76
N LEU A 414 -16.77 -14.95 -19.86
CA LEU A 414 -17.50 -14.32 -18.77
C LEU A 414 -18.09 -13.00 -19.24
N LYS A 415 -19.39 -13.00 -19.52
CA LYS A 415 -20.08 -11.81 -20.05
C LYS A 415 -20.27 -10.76 -18.97
N LEU A 416 -19.88 -9.54 -19.26
CA LEU A 416 -20.12 -8.40 -18.39
C LEU A 416 -21.58 -7.94 -18.45
N LEU A 417 -22.05 -7.27 -17.40
CA LEU A 417 -23.34 -6.60 -17.38
C LEU A 417 -23.32 -5.34 -18.25
N LYS A 418 -24.52 -4.84 -18.61
CA LYS A 418 -24.64 -3.63 -19.44
C LYS A 418 -23.90 -2.45 -18.81
N ASN A 419 -23.26 -1.65 -19.66
CA ASN A 419 -22.47 -0.46 -19.30
C ASN A 419 -21.17 -0.75 -18.52
N LYS A 420 -20.70 -1.99 -18.51
CA LYS A 420 -19.39 -2.35 -17.96
C LYS A 420 -18.42 -2.62 -19.10
N THR A 421 -17.19 -2.11 -19.00
CA THR A 421 -16.09 -2.39 -19.91
C THR A 421 -15.09 -3.33 -19.25
N VAL A 422 -14.39 -4.15 -20.05
CA VAL A 422 -13.37 -5.07 -19.53
C VAL A 422 -12.33 -4.31 -18.72
N GLU A 423 -11.82 -3.20 -19.25
CA GLU A 423 -10.81 -2.39 -18.57
C GLU A 423 -11.27 -1.91 -17.18
N ASN A 424 -12.49 -1.35 -17.09
CA ASN A 424 -13.01 -0.85 -15.81
C ASN A 424 -13.26 -1.98 -14.81
N VAL A 425 -13.81 -3.11 -15.28
CA VAL A 425 -14.05 -4.27 -14.40
C VAL A 425 -12.73 -4.85 -13.88
N LEU A 426 -11.71 -4.96 -14.72
CA LEU A 426 -10.40 -5.45 -14.28
C LEU A 426 -9.73 -4.47 -13.31
N ARG A 427 -9.77 -3.16 -13.61
CA ARG A 427 -9.24 -2.13 -12.72
C ARG A 427 -9.88 -2.21 -11.33
N ASP A 428 -11.20 -2.24 -11.28
CA ASP A 428 -11.94 -2.27 -10.03
C ASP A 428 -11.78 -3.62 -9.30
N MET A 429 -11.77 -4.75 -10.01
CA MET A 429 -11.55 -6.08 -9.45
C MET A 429 -10.17 -6.23 -8.82
N LEU A 430 -9.16 -5.62 -9.42
CA LEU A 430 -7.77 -5.66 -8.97
C LEU A 430 -7.38 -4.44 -8.13
N SER A 431 -8.34 -3.62 -7.72
CA SER A 431 -8.11 -2.51 -6.82
C SER A 431 -7.81 -2.98 -5.39
N ASP A 432 -7.56 -2.04 -4.49
CA ASP A 432 -7.23 -2.33 -3.10
C ASP A 432 -8.46 -2.77 -2.31
N TRP A 433 -8.61 -4.06 -2.13
CA TRP A 433 -9.66 -4.70 -1.32
C TRP A 433 -9.22 -5.04 0.09
N TYR A 434 -7.99 -4.67 0.49
CA TYR A 434 -7.48 -4.91 1.83
C TYR A 434 -7.68 -3.68 2.73
N LEU A 435 -7.89 -3.95 3.99
CA LEU A 435 -7.89 -2.96 5.07
C LEU A 435 -6.91 -3.41 6.13
N VAL A 436 -6.24 -2.45 6.72
CA VAL A 436 -5.52 -2.70 7.96
C VAL A 436 -6.55 -2.87 9.07
N SER A 437 -6.45 -3.93 9.83
CA SER A 437 -7.30 -4.23 10.98
C SER A 437 -6.46 -4.28 12.25
N TYR A 438 -6.98 -3.68 13.30
CA TYR A 438 -6.31 -3.60 14.59
C TYR A 438 -7.03 -4.51 15.57
N ASN A 439 -6.34 -5.51 16.10
CA ASN A 439 -6.88 -6.43 17.09
C ASN A 439 -6.30 -6.09 18.45
N VAL A 440 -7.17 -5.65 19.33
CA VAL A 440 -6.82 -5.29 20.71
C VAL A 440 -7.63 -6.13 21.67
N LYS A 441 -6.95 -6.84 22.56
CA LYS A 441 -7.56 -7.66 23.59
C LYS A 441 -6.97 -7.30 24.94
N LEU A 442 -7.78 -7.35 25.98
CA LEU A 442 -7.36 -7.31 27.36
C LEU A 442 -7.84 -8.60 28.05
N GLU A 443 -6.92 -9.38 28.61
CA GLU A 443 -7.24 -10.66 29.28
C GLU A 443 -8.10 -11.61 28.44
N ASN A 444 -7.83 -11.69 27.12
CA ASN A 444 -8.57 -12.44 26.09
C ASN A 444 -9.92 -11.85 25.63
N ASP A 445 -10.44 -10.79 26.25
CA ASP A 445 -11.62 -10.09 25.76
C ASP A 445 -11.26 -9.17 24.59
N ASN A 446 -12.02 -9.23 23.50
CA ASN A 446 -11.85 -8.31 22.37
C ASN A 446 -12.42 -6.93 22.72
N ILE A 447 -11.72 -5.84 22.33
CA ILE A 447 -12.13 -4.47 22.62
C ILE A 447 -13.57 -4.17 22.15
N ASN A 448 -14.00 -4.74 21.03
CA ASN A 448 -15.35 -4.53 20.48
C ASN A 448 -16.48 -5.09 21.36
N GLN A 449 -16.17 -6.04 22.25
CA GLN A 449 -17.12 -6.71 23.16
C GLN A 449 -17.11 -6.14 24.57
N MET A 450 -16.22 -5.18 24.85
CA MET A 450 -16.06 -4.59 26.18
C MET A 450 -17.09 -3.49 26.47
N SER A 451 -17.34 -3.23 27.76
CA SER A 451 -18.07 -2.04 28.20
C SER A 451 -17.34 -0.75 27.85
N PRO A 452 -18.02 0.41 27.74
CA PRO A 452 -17.36 1.68 27.43
C PRO A 452 -16.19 1.99 28.36
N GLY A 453 -16.34 1.83 29.68
CA GLY A 453 -15.25 2.05 30.64
C GLY A 453 -14.07 1.11 30.42
N LYS A 454 -14.31 -0.18 30.16
CA LYS A 454 -13.22 -1.12 29.87
C LYS A 454 -12.53 -0.79 28.54
N LYS A 455 -13.27 -0.34 27.52
CA LYS A 455 -12.71 0.18 26.27
C LYS A 455 -11.81 1.40 26.50
N ALA A 456 -12.29 2.37 27.30
CA ALA A 456 -11.52 3.56 27.64
C ALA A 456 -10.19 3.21 28.33
N LEU A 457 -10.21 2.26 29.27
CA LEU A 457 -9.00 1.78 29.93
C LEU A 457 -8.01 1.11 28.94
N VAL A 458 -8.52 0.27 28.05
CA VAL A 458 -7.71 -0.39 27.02
C VAL A 458 -7.05 0.64 26.09
N LEU A 459 -7.82 1.64 25.65
CA LEU A 459 -7.29 2.74 24.82
C LEU A 459 -6.26 3.56 25.58
N LEU A 460 -6.48 3.82 26.87
CA LEU A 460 -5.51 4.52 27.72
C LEU A 460 -4.20 3.72 27.85
N LYS A 461 -4.29 2.42 28.15
CA LYS A 461 -3.12 1.53 28.24
C LYS A 461 -2.39 1.48 26.90
N LEU A 462 -3.12 1.41 25.78
CA LEU A 462 -2.56 1.38 24.44
C LEU A 462 -1.84 2.70 24.12
N LEU A 463 -2.48 3.85 24.35
CA LEU A 463 -1.89 5.18 24.20
C LEU A 463 -0.55 5.32 24.93
N ILE A 464 -0.53 4.89 26.18
CA ILE A 464 0.67 4.98 27.02
C ILE A 464 1.75 4.01 26.55
N SER A 465 1.37 2.82 26.06
CA SER A 465 2.32 1.79 25.62
C SER A 465 2.91 2.08 24.24
N MET A 466 2.15 2.73 23.35
CA MET A 466 2.58 3.07 21.98
C MET A 466 3.37 4.38 21.92
N ALA A 467 3.18 5.26 22.91
CA ALA A 467 3.94 6.50 22.99
C ALA A 467 5.45 6.21 23.07
N GLU A 468 6.24 6.98 22.34
CA GLU A 468 7.70 6.86 22.36
C GLU A 468 8.24 6.78 23.80
N SER A 469 9.20 5.90 24.03
CA SER A 469 9.80 5.71 25.33
C SER A 469 10.34 7.03 25.85
N LYS A 470 9.88 7.49 27.03
CA LYS A 470 10.26 8.71 27.74
C LYS A 470 9.49 10.00 27.44
N CYS A 471 8.56 10.00 26.49
CA CYS A 471 7.65 11.13 26.30
C CYS A 471 6.78 11.34 27.54
N PRO A 472 6.69 12.56 28.11
CA PRO A 472 5.78 12.85 29.23
C PRO A 472 4.32 12.63 28.85
N ILE A 473 3.53 12.14 29.83
CA ILE A 473 2.10 11.88 29.65
C ILE A 473 1.31 12.82 30.56
N LEU A 474 0.38 13.55 29.97
CA LEU A 474 -0.50 14.49 30.63
C LEU A 474 -1.94 13.99 30.53
N ILE A 475 -2.56 13.63 31.65
CA ILE A 475 -3.90 13.03 31.68
C ILE A 475 -4.83 13.90 32.52
N ASP A 476 -5.99 14.28 31.97
CA ASP A 476 -6.98 15.06 32.67
C ASP A 476 -8.17 14.20 33.08
N GLN A 477 -8.27 13.92 34.37
CA GLN A 477 -9.36 13.20 35.05
C GLN A 477 -9.69 11.83 34.40
N PRO A 478 -8.73 10.87 34.37
CA PRO A 478 -8.99 9.55 33.80
C PRO A 478 -10.10 8.78 34.54
N GLU A 479 -10.40 9.13 35.76
CA GLU A 479 -11.45 8.54 36.57
C GLU A 479 -12.88 8.82 36.08
N ASP A 480 -13.09 9.87 35.30
CA ASP A 480 -14.41 10.20 34.72
C ASP A 480 -14.82 9.19 33.63
N ASP A 481 -13.83 8.57 33.03
CA ASP A 481 -14.01 7.60 31.94
C ASP A 481 -14.04 6.14 32.41
N LEU A 482 -13.75 5.88 33.70
CA LEU A 482 -13.54 4.55 34.26
C LEU A 482 -14.45 4.29 35.50
N ASP A 483 -14.80 3.03 35.70
CA ASP A 483 -15.44 2.62 36.94
C ASP A 483 -14.41 2.48 38.08
N ASN A 484 -14.87 2.60 39.31
CA ASN A 484 -13.99 2.58 40.53
C ASN A 484 -13.15 1.31 40.64
N ARG A 485 -13.63 0.17 40.16
CA ARG A 485 -12.92 -1.09 40.22
C ARG A 485 -11.78 -1.09 39.19
N SER A 486 -12.06 -0.66 37.97
CA SER A 486 -11.04 -0.51 36.93
C SER A 486 -9.96 0.50 37.32
N ILE A 487 -10.32 1.57 38.06
CA ILE A 487 -9.33 2.51 38.60
C ILE A 487 -8.41 1.81 39.59
N PHE A 488 -8.95 1.08 40.56
CA PHE A 488 -8.16 0.51 41.64
C PHE A 488 -7.37 -0.74 41.20
N ASP A 489 -8.02 -1.66 40.52
CA ASP A 489 -7.44 -2.96 40.18
C ASP A 489 -6.53 -2.92 38.94
N GLU A 490 -6.74 -1.94 38.03
CA GLU A 490 -6.03 -1.94 36.77
C GLU A 490 -5.26 -0.65 36.45
N LEU A 491 -5.89 0.54 36.60
CA LEU A 491 -5.25 1.81 36.25
C LEU A 491 -4.09 2.15 37.21
N ILE A 492 -4.30 2.02 38.50
CA ILE A 492 -3.29 2.35 39.52
C ILE A 492 -2.04 1.48 39.38
N PRO A 493 -2.12 0.15 39.31
CA PRO A 493 -0.94 -0.69 39.11
C PRO A 493 -0.21 -0.35 37.82
N PHE A 494 -0.93 -0.03 36.75
CA PHE A 494 -0.36 0.36 35.47
C PHE A 494 0.40 1.69 35.57
N ILE A 495 -0.17 2.73 36.19
CA ILE A 495 0.49 4.02 36.43
C ILE A 495 1.74 3.84 37.28
N ARG A 496 1.66 3.06 38.37
CA ARG A 496 2.82 2.75 39.24
C ARG A 496 3.98 2.14 38.48
N LYS A 497 3.71 1.28 37.52
CA LYS A 497 4.73 0.68 36.64
C LYS A 497 5.29 1.71 35.68
N LYS A 498 4.42 2.48 35.03
CA LYS A 498 4.82 3.43 33.99
C LYS A 498 5.50 4.69 34.51
N LYS A 499 5.23 5.16 35.73
CA LYS A 499 5.93 6.29 36.33
C LYS A 499 7.43 6.05 36.54
N ILE A 500 7.87 4.79 36.57
CA ILE A 500 9.29 4.43 36.69
C ILE A 500 10.02 4.67 35.33
N GLU A 501 9.28 4.52 34.23
CA GLU A 501 9.80 4.62 32.86
C GLU A 501 9.77 6.05 32.32
N ARG A 502 8.77 6.86 32.75
CA ARG A 502 8.51 8.20 32.20
C ARG A 502 7.75 9.12 33.16
N GLN A 503 7.83 10.42 32.90
CA GLN A 503 7.06 11.40 33.64
C GLN A 503 5.56 11.28 33.32
N ILE A 504 4.73 11.29 34.39
CA ILE A 504 3.26 11.27 34.26
C ILE A 504 2.70 12.43 35.11
N ILE A 505 1.87 13.27 34.50
CA ILE A 505 1.17 14.36 35.17
C ILE A 505 -0.33 14.10 35.04
N ILE A 506 -1.01 13.91 36.19
CA ILE A 506 -2.43 13.58 36.23
C ILE A 506 -3.20 14.66 36.98
N VAL A 507 -4.24 15.19 36.35
CA VAL A 507 -5.29 15.94 37.07
C VAL A 507 -6.32 14.93 37.57
N THR A 508 -6.63 14.97 38.85
CA THR A 508 -7.59 14.02 39.45
C THR A 508 -8.35 14.62 40.65
N HIS A 509 -9.53 14.12 40.88
CA HIS A 509 -10.31 14.34 42.10
C HIS A 509 -10.51 13.03 42.89
N ASN A 510 -9.87 11.93 42.47
CA ASN A 510 -9.97 10.62 43.09
C ASN A 510 -8.77 10.34 44.03
N ALA A 511 -9.06 10.12 45.31
CA ALA A 511 -8.03 9.79 46.30
C ALA A 511 -7.23 8.53 45.95
N ASN A 512 -7.88 7.54 45.34
CA ASN A 512 -7.22 6.29 44.97
C ASN A 512 -6.11 6.51 43.94
N VAL A 513 -6.27 7.46 43.02
CA VAL A 513 -5.23 7.78 42.01
C VAL A 513 -4.03 8.42 42.70
N VAL A 514 -4.25 9.33 43.65
CA VAL A 514 -3.18 10.04 44.36
C VAL A 514 -2.42 9.11 45.30
N LEU A 515 -3.15 8.48 46.21
CA LEU A 515 -2.56 7.64 47.26
C LEU A 515 -2.15 6.27 46.72
N GLY A 516 -3.06 5.66 45.94
CA GLY A 516 -2.81 4.37 45.30
C GLY A 516 -1.73 4.43 44.25
N GLY A 517 -1.62 5.53 43.47
CA GLY A 517 -0.56 5.78 42.50
C GLY A 517 0.80 6.08 43.12
N ASP A 518 0.82 6.37 44.44
CA ASP A 518 2.03 6.74 45.19
C ASP A 518 2.74 7.93 44.49
N ALA A 519 2.00 9.07 44.43
CA ALA A 519 2.47 10.27 43.78
C ALA A 519 3.65 10.91 44.52
N GLU A 520 4.75 11.16 43.80
CA GLU A 520 5.93 11.83 44.36
C GLU A 520 5.69 13.31 44.62
N GLU A 521 4.79 13.91 43.85
CA GLU A 521 4.45 15.32 43.99
C GLU A 521 2.95 15.53 43.84
N ILE A 522 2.42 16.41 44.68
CA ILE A 522 1.03 16.86 44.64
C ILE A 522 0.99 18.37 44.48
N ILE A 523 0.21 18.81 43.50
CA ILE A 523 -0.07 20.22 43.25
C ILE A 523 -1.52 20.47 43.60
N VAL A 524 -1.75 21.27 44.64
CA VAL A 524 -3.09 21.72 45.03
C VAL A 524 -3.42 22.99 44.27
N ALA A 525 -4.54 23.00 43.56
CA ALA A 525 -5.04 24.13 42.81
C ALA A 525 -6.22 24.78 43.52
N ASN A 526 -6.25 26.11 43.61
CA ASN A 526 -7.37 26.89 44.10
C ASN A 526 -7.70 28.09 43.20
N GLN A 527 -9.00 28.38 43.07
CA GLN A 527 -9.49 29.61 42.48
C GLN A 527 -9.95 30.56 43.56
N GLU A 528 -9.60 31.85 43.44
CA GLU A 528 -10.10 32.90 44.30
C GLU A 528 -11.62 32.88 44.42
N GLY A 529 -12.10 32.85 45.65
CA GLY A 529 -13.52 32.82 45.94
C GLY A 529 -13.82 33.30 47.39
N LYS A 530 -15.09 33.65 47.64
CA LYS A 530 -15.51 34.17 48.94
C LYS A 530 -15.17 33.24 50.11
N ASN A 531 -15.26 31.92 49.92
CA ASN A 531 -14.99 30.91 50.92
C ASN A 531 -13.64 30.20 50.71
N SER A 532 -12.89 30.57 49.71
CA SER A 532 -11.59 30.00 49.33
C SER A 532 -10.64 31.09 48.82
N PRO A 533 -10.26 32.06 49.69
CA PRO A 533 -9.45 33.19 49.29
C PRO A 533 -8.03 32.74 48.93
N ASN A 534 -7.51 33.29 47.87
CA ASN A 534 -6.11 33.16 47.47
C ASN A 534 -5.26 34.27 48.11
N PHE A 535 -3.95 34.13 48.03
CA PHE A 535 -3.05 35.16 48.52
C PHE A 535 -3.00 36.36 47.58
N LYS A 536 -2.84 36.10 46.25
CA LYS A 536 -2.56 37.15 45.28
C LYS A 536 -3.27 37.02 43.93
N PHE A 537 -3.40 35.82 43.41
CA PHE A 537 -3.83 35.58 42.03
C PHE A 537 -5.20 34.88 41.98
N GLN A 538 -5.88 35.05 40.83
CA GLN A 538 -7.17 34.37 40.60
C GLN A 538 -7.05 32.84 40.68
N PHE A 539 -5.97 32.29 40.18
CA PHE A 539 -5.63 30.86 40.32
C PHE A 539 -4.27 30.77 41.03
N GLU A 540 -4.20 29.97 42.04
CA GLU A 540 -2.96 29.65 42.76
C GLU A 540 -2.75 28.17 42.85
N TYR A 541 -1.47 27.78 42.86
CA TYR A 541 -1.04 26.39 42.88
C TYR A 541 0.05 26.24 43.92
N ARG A 542 -0.06 25.20 44.72
CA ARG A 542 0.96 24.87 45.74
C ARG A 542 1.38 23.44 45.57
N SER A 543 2.68 23.19 45.42
CA SER A 543 3.26 21.85 45.30
C SER A 543 3.90 21.38 46.61
N GLY A 544 3.94 20.07 46.80
CA GLY A 544 4.64 19.38 47.87
C GLY A 544 4.42 17.87 47.87
N SER A 545 5.08 17.16 48.77
CA SER A 545 4.88 15.72 48.93
C SER A 545 3.60 15.40 49.71
N ILE A 546 3.15 14.14 49.65
CA ILE A 546 1.98 13.64 50.42
C ILE A 546 2.13 13.90 51.92
N GLU A 547 3.34 13.77 52.46
CA GLU A 547 3.65 13.90 53.88
C GLU A 547 3.75 15.35 54.33
N ASN A 548 3.71 16.33 53.41
CA ASN A 548 3.84 17.72 53.77
C ASN A 548 2.62 18.24 54.57
N ALA A 549 2.77 18.32 55.85
CA ALA A 549 1.77 18.82 56.80
C ALA A 549 2.00 20.31 57.17
N ASN A 550 3.04 20.96 56.64
CA ASN A 550 3.44 22.30 57.07
C ASN A 550 2.61 23.40 56.41
N VAL A 551 2.26 24.42 57.18
CA VAL A 551 1.73 25.70 56.70
C VAL A 551 2.86 26.57 56.12
N VAL A 552 2.53 27.59 55.32
CA VAL A 552 3.51 28.53 54.82
C VAL A 552 3.55 29.77 55.71
N TYR A 553 4.75 30.14 56.14
CA TYR A 553 4.99 31.33 56.96
C TYR A 553 5.58 32.47 56.12
N GLU A 554 5.25 33.71 56.49
CA GLU A 554 5.95 34.93 56.01
C GLU A 554 7.24 35.12 56.84
N ASP A 555 8.10 36.03 56.38
CA ASP A 555 9.39 36.31 57.01
C ASP A 555 9.26 36.83 58.47
N ASP A 556 8.10 37.39 58.83
CA ASP A 556 7.77 37.83 60.18
C ASP A 556 7.24 36.71 61.09
N GLY A 557 7.15 35.48 60.64
CA GLY A 557 6.65 34.32 61.36
C GLY A 557 5.12 34.17 61.39
N THR A 558 4.39 35.03 60.70
CA THR A 558 2.94 34.90 60.55
C THR A 558 2.60 33.89 59.44
N ILE A 559 1.44 33.20 59.54
CA ILE A 559 0.99 32.30 58.51
C ILE A 559 0.61 33.13 57.26
N ARG A 560 1.15 32.79 56.10
CA ARG A 560 0.81 33.46 54.86
C ARG A 560 -0.69 33.28 54.58
N LYS A 561 -1.34 34.40 54.25
CA LYS A 561 -2.78 34.41 53.91
C LYS A 561 -3.05 33.54 52.64
N GLY A 562 -4.27 33.05 52.56
CA GLY A 562 -4.74 32.25 51.46
C GLY A 562 -4.85 30.78 51.79
N ILE A 563 -5.95 30.17 51.37
CA ILE A 563 -6.35 28.80 51.79
C ILE A 563 -5.26 27.76 51.51
N LEU A 564 -4.49 27.92 50.44
CA LEU A 564 -3.41 27.00 50.11
C LEU A 564 -2.22 27.08 51.08
N ASN A 565 -2.05 28.22 51.75
CA ASN A 565 -0.92 28.48 52.62
C ASN A 565 -1.24 28.12 54.09
N GLU A 566 -2.51 28.15 54.44
CA GLU A 566 -3.02 27.94 55.79
C GLU A 566 -3.08 26.46 56.23
N LYS A 567 -2.97 25.54 55.23
CA LYS A 567 -3.01 24.07 55.48
C LYS A 567 -1.84 23.40 54.77
N GLY A 568 -1.38 22.27 55.33
CA GLY A 568 -0.40 21.42 54.63
C GLY A 568 -1.01 20.66 53.46
N ILE A 569 -0.17 20.15 52.56
CA ILE A 569 -0.60 19.32 51.39
C ILE A 569 -1.43 18.13 51.86
N GLN A 570 -1.02 17.46 52.92
CA GLN A 570 -1.76 16.32 53.51
C GLN A 570 -3.20 16.70 53.90
N GLN A 571 -3.40 17.86 54.51
CA GLN A 571 -4.73 18.33 54.90
C GLN A 571 -5.57 18.69 53.67
N HIS A 572 -4.98 19.30 52.64
CA HIS A 572 -5.66 19.56 51.39
C HIS A 572 -6.12 18.29 50.70
N ILE A 573 -5.30 17.23 50.71
CA ILE A 573 -5.68 15.93 50.16
C ILE A 573 -6.93 15.40 50.88
N CYS A 574 -6.94 15.39 52.20
CA CYS A 574 -8.10 14.94 53.00
C CYS A 574 -9.36 15.76 52.69
N ASP A 575 -9.23 17.09 52.67
CA ASP A 575 -10.37 17.98 52.43
C ASP A 575 -10.96 17.86 51.01
N ILE A 576 -10.10 17.75 50.01
CA ILE A 576 -10.51 17.78 48.60
C ILE A 576 -10.99 16.41 48.10
N LEU A 577 -10.28 15.36 48.47
CA LEU A 577 -10.51 14.02 47.87
C LEU A 577 -11.48 13.18 48.70
N GLU A 578 -11.45 13.29 50.02
CA GLU A 578 -12.30 12.50 50.92
C GLU A 578 -13.54 13.25 51.43
N GLY A 579 -13.66 14.53 51.14
CA GLY A 579 -14.73 15.41 51.63
C GLY A 579 -14.55 15.79 53.10
N GLY A 580 -13.30 15.77 53.57
CA GLY A 580 -12.87 16.07 54.92
C GLY A 580 -12.95 14.90 55.91
N GLU A 581 -12.35 15.10 57.07
CA GLU A 581 -12.30 14.11 58.14
C GLU A 581 -13.69 13.61 58.56
N GLN A 582 -14.68 14.51 58.54
CA GLN A 582 -16.07 14.19 58.87
C GLN A 582 -16.72 13.21 57.87
N ALA A 583 -16.46 13.35 56.58
CA ALA A 583 -16.98 12.44 55.54
C ALA A 583 -16.32 11.07 55.65
N PHE A 584 -15.03 11.03 55.97
CA PHE A 584 -14.30 9.80 56.21
C PHE A 584 -14.83 9.06 57.43
N ASP A 585 -15.03 9.76 58.55
CA ASP A 585 -15.58 9.19 59.80
C ASP A 585 -17.02 8.69 59.59
N LEU A 586 -17.86 9.40 58.86
CA LEU A 586 -19.21 8.95 58.50
C LEU A 586 -19.19 7.65 57.71
N ARG A 587 -18.26 7.50 56.75
CA ARG A 587 -18.09 6.26 55.98
C ARG A 587 -17.59 5.13 56.87
N LYS A 588 -16.58 5.38 57.69
CA LYS A 588 -16.04 4.41 58.64
C LYS A 588 -17.13 3.87 59.57
N HIS A 589 -17.95 4.76 60.16
CA HIS A 589 -19.08 4.37 61.00
C HIS A 589 -20.17 3.60 60.23
N LYS A 590 -20.45 3.99 58.99
CA LYS A 590 -21.49 3.37 58.17
C LYS A 590 -21.14 1.97 57.71
N TYR A 591 -19.89 1.72 57.43
CA TYR A 591 -19.39 0.42 56.95
C TYR A 591 -18.82 -0.46 58.06
N SER A 592 -18.85 0.00 59.32
CA SER A 592 -18.35 -0.76 60.51
C SER A 592 -16.89 -1.23 60.35
N ILE A 593 -16.05 -0.41 59.76
CA ILE A 593 -14.62 -0.68 59.57
C ILE A 593 -13.83 -0.04 60.71
#